data_823c8f163702a7b27258e923563c9082
#
_entry.id   823c8f163702a7b27258e923563c9082
#
_cell.length_a   1.000
_cell.length_b   1.000
_cell.length_c   1.000
_cell.angle_alpha   90.00
_cell.angle_beta   90.00
_cell.angle_gamma   90.00
#
_symmetry.space_group_name_H-M   'P 1'
#
loop_
_entity.id
_entity.type
_entity.pdbx_description
1 polymer ?
#
loop_
_entity_poly.entity_id
_entity_poly.type
_entity_poly.pdbx_seq_one_letter_code
_entity_poly.pdbx_strand_id
1 'polypeptide(L)'
;MGRIIAVANQKGGVGKTTTSINLAACLAEKGQKVLAVDMDPQGNLTSGLGVDKNSLQYTIYHAMCEECNVGECMIVHPLDSKKLNLSLLPASRELAGAEVEFIDTEKPQYILKNLLAKIRDKFDFVVIDCPPALGILTVNSMTAADTVLVPIQCEFFALDGLTQLMYTINLIKKKLNKSLEIEGVVFTMFDSRTNLSLEVVENVKSNLDQFIYKTIIPRNVRLAEAPSFGLPINLYDSRSAGAQGYRDLADEVINNKLYAGM
;
A
#
# COMPACT_ATOMS: atom_id res chain seq x y z
N MET A 1 5.93 8.67 16.22
CA MET A 1 6.66 8.12 15.07
C MET A 1 5.66 7.60 14.07
N GLY A 2 5.68 8.04 12.79
CA GLY A 2 4.69 7.64 11.80
C GLY A 2 4.66 6.13 11.56
N ARG A 3 3.47 5.55 11.43
CA ARG A 3 3.27 4.11 11.17
C ARG A 3 3.45 3.78 9.69
N ILE A 4 4.33 2.86 9.36
CA ILE A 4 4.62 2.45 7.98
C ILE A 4 3.89 1.14 7.67
N ILE A 5 2.98 1.17 6.70
CA ILE A 5 2.14 0.05 6.28
C ILE A 5 2.50 -0.31 4.82
N ALA A 6 3.02 -1.51 4.59
CA ALA A 6 3.20 -2.04 3.24
C ALA A 6 1.92 -2.75 2.78
N VAL A 7 1.38 -2.38 1.63
CA VAL A 7 0.22 -3.04 1.02
C VAL A 7 0.74 -4.07 0.01
N ALA A 8 0.68 -5.35 0.36
CA ALA A 8 1.35 -6.38 -0.40
C ALA A 8 0.48 -7.61 -0.65
N ASN A 9 0.61 -8.19 -1.83
CA ASN A 9 0.15 -9.51 -2.21
C ASN A 9 0.88 -9.94 -3.49
N GLN A 10 1.26 -11.22 -3.58
CA GLN A 10 1.95 -11.78 -4.75
C GLN A 10 1.05 -11.86 -5.98
N LYS A 11 -0.27 -12.03 -5.77
CA LYS A 11 -1.23 -12.12 -6.85
C LYS A 11 -1.46 -10.73 -7.47
N GLY A 12 -1.38 -10.67 -8.80
CA GLY A 12 -1.78 -9.48 -9.56
C GLY A 12 -3.29 -9.26 -9.49
N GLY A 13 -3.74 -8.00 -9.60
CA GLY A 13 -5.15 -7.67 -9.72
C GLY A 13 -6.00 -7.77 -8.44
N VAL A 14 -5.42 -8.05 -7.27
CA VAL A 14 -6.17 -8.16 -6.00
C VAL A 14 -6.52 -6.80 -5.36
N GLY A 15 -6.21 -5.70 -6.02
CA GLY A 15 -6.54 -4.35 -5.53
C GLY A 15 -5.48 -3.73 -4.62
N LYS A 16 -4.19 -4.12 -4.68
CA LYS A 16 -3.10 -3.48 -3.92
C LYS A 16 -3.09 -1.96 -4.11
N THR A 17 -2.82 -1.52 -5.33
CA THR A 17 -2.76 -0.09 -5.68
C THR A 17 -4.05 0.66 -5.38
N THR A 18 -5.22 0.04 -5.69
CA THR A 18 -6.52 0.62 -5.33
C THR A 18 -6.64 0.81 -3.82
N THR A 19 -6.18 -0.17 -3.03
CA THR A 19 -6.19 -0.07 -1.57
C THR A 19 -5.20 0.99 -1.08
N SER A 20 -3.99 1.03 -1.63
CA SER A 20 -2.96 2.01 -1.27
C SER A 20 -3.44 3.45 -1.51
N ILE A 21 -3.99 3.74 -2.71
CA ILE A 21 -4.54 5.06 -3.05
C ILE A 21 -5.65 5.47 -2.09
N ASN A 22 -6.66 4.60 -1.96
CA ASN A 22 -7.88 4.97 -1.26
C ASN A 22 -7.74 4.95 0.26
N LEU A 23 -6.94 4.03 0.80
CA LEU A 23 -6.60 4.05 2.23
C LEU A 23 -5.82 5.31 2.59
N ALA A 24 -4.77 5.67 1.82
CA ALA A 24 -3.98 6.88 2.06
C ALA A 24 -4.87 8.14 2.00
N ALA A 25 -5.74 8.24 1.00
CA ALA A 25 -6.66 9.38 0.86
C ALA A 25 -7.71 9.44 1.98
N CYS A 26 -8.27 8.31 2.40
CA CYS A 26 -9.26 8.27 3.50
C CYS A 26 -8.61 8.53 4.87
N LEU A 27 -7.38 8.08 5.11
CA LEU A 27 -6.62 8.46 6.30
C LEU A 27 -6.37 9.97 6.34
N ALA A 28 -5.99 10.57 5.20
CA ALA A 28 -5.80 12.01 5.07
C ALA A 28 -7.11 12.80 5.22
N GLU A 29 -8.25 12.28 4.72
CA GLU A 29 -9.60 12.84 4.92
C GLU A 29 -9.97 12.90 6.41
N LYS A 30 -9.47 11.95 7.20
CA LYS A 30 -9.64 11.89 8.67
C LYS A 30 -8.63 12.76 9.45
N GLY A 31 -7.90 13.62 8.76
CA GLY A 31 -6.99 14.59 9.37
C GLY A 31 -5.58 14.06 9.64
N GLN A 32 -5.26 12.83 9.25
CA GLN A 32 -3.92 12.27 9.40
C GLN A 32 -2.96 12.89 8.37
N LYS A 33 -1.69 13.06 8.74
CA LYS A 33 -0.61 13.40 7.80
C LYS A 33 -0.12 12.11 7.15
N VAL A 34 -0.36 11.95 5.86
CA VAL A 34 -0.11 10.69 5.15
C VAL A 34 0.92 10.86 4.05
N LEU A 35 1.86 9.92 3.96
CA LEU A 35 2.75 9.75 2.83
C LEU A 35 2.36 8.47 2.08
N ALA A 36 2.00 8.60 0.81
CA ALA A 36 1.88 7.47 -0.11
C ALA A 36 3.23 7.25 -0.80
N VAL A 37 3.67 6.00 -0.87
CA VAL A 37 4.96 5.62 -1.48
C VAL A 37 4.68 4.60 -2.57
N ASP A 38 5.00 4.94 -3.80
CA ASP A 38 4.85 4.04 -4.95
C ASP A 38 6.14 3.23 -5.14
N MET A 39 6.08 1.92 -4.90
CA MET A 39 7.21 0.99 -5.10
C MET A 39 6.98 0.05 -6.29
N ASP A 40 5.95 0.31 -7.11
CA ASP A 40 5.74 -0.44 -8.34
C ASP A 40 6.31 0.35 -9.54
N PRO A 41 7.21 -0.23 -10.36
CA PRO A 41 7.73 0.40 -11.58
C PRO A 41 6.65 0.79 -12.59
N GLN A 42 5.45 0.22 -12.48
CA GLN A 42 4.32 0.65 -13.30
C GLN A 42 3.81 2.06 -12.95
N GLY A 43 4.08 2.55 -11.74
CA GLY A 43 3.69 3.89 -11.30
C GLY A 43 2.17 4.10 -11.27
N ASN A 44 1.42 3.05 -10.90
CA ASN A 44 -0.04 3.11 -10.92
C ASN A 44 -0.61 3.91 -9.75
N LEU A 45 0.04 3.89 -8.58
CA LEU A 45 -0.34 4.75 -7.46
C LEU A 45 -0.06 6.21 -7.82
N THR A 46 1.07 6.49 -8.45
CA THR A 46 1.48 7.83 -8.92
C THR A 46 0.43 8.41 -9.87
N SER A 47 0.09 7.68 -10.94
CA SER A 47 -0.92 8.12 -11.91
C SER A 47 -2.32 8.19 -11.30
N GLY A 48 -2.66 7.27 -10.40
CA GLY A 48 -3.96 7.22 -9.72
C GLY A 48 -4.18 8.38 -8.74
N LEU A 49 -3.11 9.07 -8.33
CA LEU A 49 -3.15 10.33 -7.58
C LEU A 49 -2.95 11.57 -8.48
N GLY A 50 -3.17 11.45 -9.79
CA GLY A 50 -3.21 12.56 -10.73
C GLY A 50 -1.84 13.08 -11.17
N VAL A 51 -0.76 12.40 -10.84
CA VAL A 51 0.60 12.84 -11.20
C VAL A 51 1.02 12.20 -12.52
N ASP A 52 1.45 13.03 -13.46
CA ASP A 52 2.06 12.55 -14.72
C ASP A 52 3.49 12.07 -14.45
N LYS A 53 3.66 10.77 -14.36
CA LYS A 53 4.95 10.13 -14.11
C LYS A 53 6.01 10.37 -15.18
N ASN A 54 5.62 10.83 -16.39
CA ASN A 54 6.56 11.12 -17.47
C ASN A 54 7.13 12.54 -17.38
N SER A 55 6.53 13.42 -16.57
CA SER A 55 6.97 14.81 -16.38
C SER A 55 7.87 15.01 -15.15
N LEU A 56 8.13 13.93 -14.38
CA LEU A 56 8.88 14.02 -13.13
C LEU A 56 10.38 14.08 -13.40
N GLN A 57 11.05 15.06 -12.77
CA GLN A 57 12.52 15.16 -12.77
C GLN A 57 13.14 14.11 -11.85
N TYR A 58 12.55 13.91 -10.67
CA TYR A 58 13.03 12.96 -9.66
C TYR A 58 11.87 12.09 -9.16
N THR A 59 12.17 10.83 -8.91
CA THR A 59 11.25 9.83 -8.38
C THR A 59 11.89 9.11 -7.20
N ILE A 60 11.17 8.20 -6.57
CA ILE A 60 11.74 7.37 -5.49
C ILE A 60 12.98 6.60 -5.94
N TYR A 61 13.08 6.22 -7.22
CA TYR A 61 14.26 5.58 -7.79
C TYR A 61 15.51 6.42 -7.57
N HIS A 62 15.51 7.70 -7.96
CA HIS A 62 16.63 8.64 -7.81
C HIS A 62 17.01 8.81 -6.33
N ALA A 63 16.02 8.87 -5.43
CA ALA A 63 16.31 8.96 -4.00
C ALA A 63 16.91 7.67 -3.42
N MET A 64 16.53 6.50 -3.95
CA MET A 64 17.09 5.20 -3.57
C MET A 64 18.49 4.98 -4.12
N CYS A 65 18.84 5.58 -5.27
CA CYS A 65 20.16 5.61 -5.87
C CYS A 65 21.07 6.73 -5.31
N GLU A 66 20.57 7.51 -4.33
CA GLU A 66 21.27 8.66 -3.75
C GLU A 66 21.57 9.80 -4.73
N GLU A 67 20.87 9.87 -5.86
CA GLU A 67 21.00 10.93 -6.87
C GLU A 67 20.28 12.23 -6.48
N CYS A 68 19.34 12.16 -5.53
CA CYS A 68 18.64 13.31 -4.95
C CYS A 68 18.26 13.06 -3.50
N ASN A 69 17.90 14.13 -2.79
CA ASN A 69 17.30 14.00 -1.46
C ASN A 69 15.82 13.58 -1.56
N VAL A 70 15.35 12.78 -0.62
CA VAL A 70 13.96 12.33 -0.58
C VAL A 70 12.93 13.46 -0.61
N GLY A 71 13.30 14.65 -0.12
CA GLY A 71 12.43 15.83 -0.18
C GLY A 71 12.29 16.42 -1.58
N GLU A 72 13.27 16.21 -2.46
CA GLU A 72 13.26 16.75 -3.83
C GLU A 72 12.34 15.94 -4.75
N CYS A 73 12.17 14.64 -4.49
CA CYS A 73 11.25 13.80 -5.24
C CYS A 73 9.84 13.74 -4.62
N MET A 74 9.65 14.29 -3.40
CA MET A 74 8.36 14.25 -2.72
C MET A 74 7.41 15.32 -3.25
N ILE A 75 6.22 14.90 -3.69
CA ILE A 75 5.15 15.78 -4.12
C ILE A 75 4.21 16.00 -2.94
N VAL A 76 4.08 17.26 -2.52
CA VAL A 76 3.16 17.65 -1.45
C VAL A 76 1.83 18.04 -2.08
N HIS A 77 0.72 17.50 -1.57
CA HIS A 77 -0.64 17.73 -2.09
C HIS A 77 -0.80 17.42 -3.59
N PRO A 78 -0.53 16.17 -4.02
CA PRO A 78 -0.57 15.81 -5.45
C PRO A 78 -1.93 16.08 -6.11
N LEU A 79 -3.00 16.13 -5.33
CA LEU A 79 -4.37 16.36 -5.79
C LEU A 79 -4.78 17.85 -5.81
N ASP A 80 -3.83 18.77 -5.60
CA ASP A 80 -4.11 20.22 -5.45
C ASP A 80 -5.27 20.51 -4.47
N SER A 81 -5.57 19.55 -3.61
CA SER A 81 -6.64 19.62 -2.62
C SER A 81 -6.07 20.04 -1.28
N LYS A 82 -6.32 21.26 -0.89
CA LYS A 82 -5.98 21.77 0.46
C LYS A 82 -6.71 21.02 1.60
N LYS A 83 -7.60 20.08 1.25
CA LYS A 83 -8.40 19.31 2.22
C LYS A 83 -7.73 18.03 2.68
N LEU A 84 -6.71 17.55 1.96
CA LEU A 84 -6.04 16.28 2.29
C LEU A 84 -4.57 16.54 2.62
N ASN A 85 -4.15 16.16 3.83
CA ASN A 85 -2.74 16.14 4.21
C ASN A 85 -2.05 14.88 3.63
N LEU A 86 -2.03 14.78 2.31
CA LEU A 86 -1.46 13.69 1.56
C LEU A 86 -0.21 14.16 0.81
N SER A 87 0.88 13.44 0.95
CA SER A 87 2.10 13.58 0.14
C SER A 87 2.37 12.29 -0.61
N LEU A 88 3.14 12.36 -1.68
CA LEU A 88 3.49 11.23 -2.56
C LEU A 88 5.00 11.18 -2.78
N LEU A 89 5.58 9.99 -2.64
CA LEU A 89 6.85 9.61 -3.27
C LEU A 89 6.53 8.83 -4.55
N PRO A 90 6.68 9.45 -5.72
CA PRO A 90 6.24 8.87 -6.98
C PRO A 90 7.24 7.85 -7.53
N ALA A 91 6.73 6.89 -8.33
CA ALA A 91 7.53 5.99 -9.13
C ALA A 91 7.44 6.27 -10.63
N SER A 92 8.47 5.84 -11.34
CA SER A 92 8.50 5.74 -12.80
C SER A 92 9.05 4.37 -13.22
N ARG A 93 9.08 4.13 -14.52
CA ARG A 93 9.61 2.87 -15.10
C ARG A 93 11.08 2.64 -14.75
N GLU A 94 11.83 3.68 -14.46
CA GLU A 94 13.24 3.61 -14.06
C GLU A 94 13.44 2.78 -12.79
N LEU A 95 12.43 2.73 -11.91
CA LEU A 95 12.48 1.92 -10.69
C LEU A 95 12.70 0.41 -10.99
N ALA A 96 12.38 -0.06 -12.20
CA ALA A 96 12.73 -1.43 -12.61
C ALA A 96 14.26 -1.65 -12.69
N GLY A 97 15.03 -0.60 -12.97
CA GLY A 97 16.50 -0.63 -12.98
C GLY A 97 17.10 -0.91 -11.59
N ALA A 98 16.41 -0.52 -10.55
CA ALA A 98 16.84 -0.75 -9.17
C ALA A 98 17.10 -2.24 -8.85
N GLU A 99 16.39 -3.17 -9.50
CA GLU A 99 16.59 -4.60 -9.31
C GLU A 99 17.98 -5.08 -9.78
N VAL A 100 18.57 -4.39 -10.76
CA VAL A 100 19.90 -4.67 -11.29
C VAL A 100 20.96 -3.86 -10.54
N GLU A 101 20.73 -2.57 -10.33
CA GLU A 101 21.71 -1.65 -9.76
C GLU A 101 22.00 -1.92 -8.28
N PHE A 102 21.02 -2.43 -7.54
CA PHE A 102 21.20 -2.72 -6.12
C PHE A 102 21.98 -4.02 -5.85
N ILE A 103 22.30 -4.84 -6.89
CA ILE A 103 23.02 -6.11 -6.71
C ILE A 103 24.38 -5.88 -6.02
N ASP A 104 25.08 -4.83 -6.39
CA ASP A 104 26.42 -4.52 -5.87
C ASP A 104 26.40 -3.57 -4.65
N THR A 105 25.20 -3.19 -4.17
CA THR A 105 25.05 -2.30 -3.02
C THR A 105 25.19 -3.09 -1.71
N GLU A 106 25.88 -2.51 -0.72
CA GLU A 106 25.91 -3.12 0.63
C GLU A 106 24.54 -3.04 1.27
N LYS A 107 23.98 -4.21 1.63
CA LYS A 107 22.65 -4.35 2.28
C LYS A 107 21.50 -3.72 1.46
N PRO A 108 21.31 -4.13 0.21
CA PRO A 108 20.34 -3.55 -0.70
C PRO A 108 18.89 -3.61 -0.19
N GLN A 109 18.58 -4.53 0.71
CA GLN A 109 17.26 -4.71 1.33
C GLN A 109 16.88 -3.62 2.35
N TYR A 110 17.79 -2.73 2.74
CA TYR A 110 17.57 -1.67 3.74
C TYR A 110 17.52 -0.26 3.14
N ILE A 111 17.67 -0.09 1.84
CA ILE A 111 17.75 1.21 1.17
C ILE A 111 16.49 2.05 1.48
N LEU A 112 15.29 1.49 1.24
CA LEU A 112 14.03 2.20 1.51
C LEU A 112 13.84 2.49 3.00
N LYS A 113 14.23 1.56 3.89
CA LYS A 113 14.18 1.77 5.34
C LYS A 113 15.00 2.97 5.77
N ASN A 114 16.24 3.07 5.28
CA ASN A 114 17.15 4.18 5.59
C ASN A 114 16.63 5.50 5.01
N LEU A 115 16.04 5.46 3.83
CA LEU A 115 15.45 6.63 3.18
C LEU A 115 14.23 7.14 3.98
N LEU A 116 13.29 6.26 4.33
CA LEU A 116 12.09 6.64 5.08
C LEU A 116 12.39 7.07 6.51
N ALA A 117 13.44 6.53 7.14
CA ALA A 117 13.86 6.95 8.48
C ALA A 117 14.16 8.46 8.58
N LYS A 118 14.57 9.10 7.48
CA LYS A 118 14.87 10.55 7.42
C LYS A 118 13.62 11.43 7.48
N ILE A 119 12.43 10.87 7.17
CA ILE A 119 11.21 11.68 6.98
C ILE A 119 9.98 11.16 7.72
N ARG A 120 9.97 9.90 8.22
CA ARG A 120 8.78 9.26 8.80
C ARG A 120 8.14 10.04 9.94
N ASP A 121 8.91 10.77 10.73
CA ASP A 121 8.40 11.54 11.88
C ASP A 121 7.56 12.77 11.47
N LYS A 122 7.57 13.12 10.18
CA LYS A 122 6.73 14.19 9.62
C LYS A 122 5.29 13.73 9.33
N PHE A 123 5.05 12.42 9.36
CA PHE A 123 3.78 11.79 8.99
C PHE A 123 3.22 10.96 10.14
N ASP A 124 1.89 10.81 10.15
CA ASP A 124 1.19 9.89 11.05
C ASP A 124 1.15 8.48 10.44
N PHE A 125 0.99 8.41 9.12
CA PHE A 125 1.00 7.17 8.33
C PHE A 125 1.87 7.28 7.09
N VAL A 126 2.56 6.18 6.77
CA VAL A 126 3.23 5.96 5.48
C VAL A 126 2.62 4.70 4.86
N VAL A 127 2.01 4.82 3.69
CA VAL A 127 1.39 3.70 2.96
C VAL A 127 2.25 3.38 1.75
N ILE A 128 2.82 2.17 1.70
CA ILE A 128 3.70 1.72 0.61
C ILE A 128 2.92 0.79 -0.31
N ASP A 129 2.78 1.16 -1.58
CA ASP A 129 2.23 0.28 -2.62
C ASP A 129 3.31 -0.65 -3.18
N CYS A 130 3.14 -1.95 -2.98
CA CYS A 130 4.13 -2.95 -3.40
C CYS A 130 3.81 -3.52 -4.78
N PRO A 131 4.83 -3.80 -5.62
CA PRO A 131 4.65 -4.54 -6.86
C PRO A 131 4.13 -5.96 -6.61
N PRO A 132 3.59 -6.65 -7.63
CA PRO A 132 3.11 -8.02 -7.47
C PRO A 132 4.25 -9.04 -7.32
N ALA A 133 5.46 -8.73 -7.82
CA ALA A 133 6.62 -9.60 -7.72
C ALA A 133 7.26 -9.55 -6.33
N LEU A 134 7.80 -10.70 -5.87
CA LEU A 134 8.61 -10.77 -4.65
C LEU A 134 10.09 -10.46 -4.94
N GLY A 135 10.34 -9.40 -5.68
CA GLY A 135 11.69 -8.89 -5.97
C GLY A 135 12.25 -8.02 -4.84
N ILE A 136 13.39 -7.40 -5.11
CA ILE A 136 14.09 -6.53 -4.15
C ILE A 136 13.22 -5.35 -3.70
N LEU A 137 12.33 -4.83 -4.55
CA LEU A 137 11.43 -3.72 -4.22
C LEU A 137 10.41 -4.10 -3.14
N THR A 138 9.80 -5.29 -3.26
CA THR A 138 8.89 -5.81 -2.22
C THR A 138 9.63 -6.13 -0.92
N VAL A 139 10.85 -6.68 -1.00
CA VAL A 139 11.70 -6.92 0.17
C VAL A 139 12.04 -5.60 0.86
N ASN A 140 12.42 -4.55 0.12
CA ASN A 140 12.66 -3.21 0.67
C ASN A 140 11.42 -2.66 1.36
N SER A 141 10.24 -2.76 0.72
CA SER A 141 8.97 -2.28 1.27
C SER A 141 8.66 -2.94 2.62
N MET A 142 8.73 -4.27 2.70
CA MET A 142 8.47 -5.01 3.95
C MET A 142 9.58 -4.83 5.00
N THR A 143 10.83 -4.61 4.59
CA THR A 143 11.94 -4.33 5.52
C THR A 143 11.80 -2.95 6.15
N ALA A 144 11.25 -1.98 5.42
CA ALA A 144 10.98 -0.63 5.90
C ALA A 144 9.69 -0.53 6.73
N ALA A 145 8.71 -1.40 6.49
CA ALA A 145 7.39 -1.34 7.10
C ALA A 145 7.37 -1.80 8.58
N ASP A 146 6.44 -1.24 9.33
CA ASP A 146 6.06 -1.74 10.66
C ASP A 146 5.08 -2.91 10.50
N THR A 147 4.17 -2.81 9.50
CA THR A 147 3.16 -3.83 9.23
C THR A 147 2.90 -4.06 7.75
N VAL A 148 2.27 -5.21 7.46
CA VAL A 148 1.81 -5.58 6.12
C VAL A 148 0.28 -5.68 6.10
N LEU A 149 -0.39 -4.83 5.32
CA LEU A 149 -1.80 -4.95 4.97
C LEU A 149 -1.94 -5.86 3.74
N VAL A 150 -2.78 -6.87 3.83
CA VAL A 150 -2.93 -7.88 2.78
C VAL A 150 -4.31 -7.80 2.13
N PRO A 151 -4.47 -7.12 0.98
CA PRO A 151 -5.70 -7.19 0.21
C PRO A 151 -5.80 -8.55 -0.48
N ILE A 152 -6.95 -9.21 -0.36
CA ILE A 152 -7.25 -10.47 -1.04
C ILE A 152 -8.58 -10.38 -1.78
N GLN A 153 -8.58 -10.87 -3.00
CA GLN A 153 -9.80 -11.00 -3.79
C GLN A 153 -10.56 -12.26 -3.40
N CYS A 154 -11.91 -12.19 -3.35
CA CYS A 154 -12.77 -13.33 -3.03
C CYS A 154 -12.86 -14.30 -4.22
N GLU A 155 -11.76 -15.03 -4.49
CA GLU A 155 -11.61 -16.03 -5.55
C GLU A 155 -11.10 -17.36 -5.00
N PHE A 156 -11.31 -18.45 -5.73
CA PHE A 156 -11.04 -19.82 -5.31
C PHE A 156 -9.59 -20.05 -4.78
N PHE A 157 -8.58 -19.46 -5.42
CA PHE A 157 -7.18 -19.60 -4.99
C PHE A 157 -6.71 -18.55 -3.96
N ALA A 158 -7.63 -17.91 -3.24
CA ALA A 158 -7.28 -16.87 -2.27
C ALA A 158 -6.40 -17.39 -1.13
N LEU A 159 -6.68 -18.57 -0.59
CA LEU A 159 -5.95 -19.19 0.51
C LEU A 159 -4.53 -19.61 0.13
N ASP A 160 -4.34 -20.18 -1.05
CA ASP A 160 -3.01 -20.64 -1.49
C ASP A 160 -2.06 -19.46 -1.62
N GLY A 161 -2.51 -18.38 -2.29
CA GLY A 161 -1.73 -17.16 -2.42
C GLY A 161 -1.43 -16.49 -1.08
N LEU A 162 -2.39 -16.53 -0.15
CA LEU A 162 -2.23 -15.99 1.20
C LEU A 162 -1.19 -16.78 2.00
N THR A 163 -1.23 -18.10 1.95
CA THR A 163 -0.28 -18.98 2.66
C THR A 163 1.16 -18.72 2.18
N GLN A 164 1.36 -18.59 0.87
CA GLN A 164 2.67 -18.29 0.30
C GLN A 164 3.18 -16.90 0.71
N LEU A 165 2.30 -15.90 0.75
CA LEU A 165 2.65 -14.56 1.22
C LEU A 165 3.02 -14.57 2.71
N MET A 166 2.26 -15.28 3.56
CA MET A 166 2.55 -15.43 4.99
C MET A 166 3.92 -16.05 5.23
N TYR A 167 4.27 -17.07 4.46
CA TYR A 167 5.62 -17.66 4.51
C TYR A 167 6.69 -16.61 4.21
N THR A 168 6.49 -15.77 3.19
CA THR A 168 7.44 -14.72 2.81
C THR A 168 7.56 -13.64 3.89
N ILE A 169 6.43 -13.17 4.44
CA ILE A 169 6.42 -12.17 5.53
C ILE A 169 7.20 -12.73 6.73
N ASN A 170 6.96 -13.98 7.12
CA ASN A 170 7.66 -14.63 8.21
C ASN A 170 9.18 -14.77 7.95
N LEU A 171 9.58 -15.02 6.70
CA LEU A 171 10.99 -15.05 6.33
C LEU A 171 11.65 -13.68 6.48
N ILE A 172 10.99 -12.61 6.01
CA ILE A 172 11.47 -11.23 6.15
C ILE A 172 11.51 -10.85 7.63
N LYS A 173 10.46 -11.14 8.39
CA LYS A 173 10.42 -10.92 9.85
C LYS A 173 11.61 -11.56 10.54
N LYS A 174 11.90 -12.82 10.24
CA LYS A 174 12.99 -13.58 10.87
C LYS A 174 14.37 -13.06 10.51
N LYS A 175 14.59 -12.65 9.25
CA LYS A 175 15.92 -12.35 8.71
C LYS A 175 16.27 -10.87 8.63
N LEU A 176 15.29 -10.00 8.36
CA LEU A 176 15.51 -8.61 7.98
C LEU A 176 14.82 -7.60 8.90
N ASN A 177 13.58 -7.85 9.32
CA ASN A 177 12.79 -6.92 10.10
C ASN A 177 12.03 -7.65 11.23
N LYS A 178 12.67 -7.80 12.37
CA LYS A 178 12.11 -8.58 13.52
C LYS A 178 10.80 -7.99 14.09
N SER A 179 10.55 -6.70 13.87
CA SER A 179 9.36 -6.00 14.33
C SER A 179 8.20 -6.02 13.33
N LEU A 180 8.41 -6.60 12.14
CA LEU A 180 7.36 -6.68 11.13
C LEU A 180 6.18 -7.51 11.63
N GLU A 181 4.98 -6.93 11.59
CA GLU A 181 3.73 -7.63 11.93
C GLU A 181 2.75 -7.60 10.76
N ILE A 182 1.73 -8.43 10.84
CA ILE A 182 0.62 -8.38 9.88
C ILE A 182 -0.37 -7.35 10.38
N GLU A 183 -0.59 -6.30 9.58
CA GLU A 183 -1.58 -5.26 9.84
C GLU A 183 -3.00 -5.83 9.88
N GLY A 184 -3.26 -6.69 8.94
CA GLY A 184 -4.53 -7.39 8.75
C GLY A 184 -4.76 -7.77 7.30
N VAL A 185 -5.76 -8.64 7.12
CA VAL A 185 -6.26 -9.06 5.81
C VAL A 185 -7.54 -8.31 5.51
N VAL A 186 -7.67 -7.74 4.31
CA VAL A 186 -8.89 -7.09 3.83
C VAL A 186 -9.40 -7.76 2.56
N PHE A 187 -10.67 -8.13 2.57
CA PHE A 187 -11.33 -8.68 1.39
C PHE A 187 -11.66 -7.56 0.39
N THR A 188 -11.34 -7.79 -0.88
CA THR A 188 -11.58 -6.84 -1.96
C THR A 188 -12.45 -7.45 -3.05
N MET A 189 -13.07 -6.59 -3.85
CA MET A 189 -13.92 -7.01 -4.99
C MET A 189 -15.00 -8.02 -4.60
N PHE A 190 -15.50 -7.90 -3.37
CA PHE A 190 -16.55 -8.77 -2.87
C PHE A 190 -17.87 -8.54 -3.62
N ASP A 191 -18.46 -9.63 -4.10
CA ASP A 191 -19.78 -9.62 -4.72
C ASP A 191 -20.75 -10.47 -3.90
N SER A 192 -21.63 -9.82 -3.14
CA SER A 192 -22.61 -10.48 -2.26
C SER A 192 -23.65 -11.35 -3.01
N ARG A 193 -23.71 -11.23 -4.33
CA ARG A 193 -24.62 -12.02 -5.18
C ARG A 193 -24.08 -13.42 -5.50
N THR A 194 -22.81 -13.66 -5.21
CA THR A 194 -22.13 -14.92 -5.53
C THR A 194 -21.86 -15.74 -4.27
N ASN A 195 -22.23 -17.02 -4.28
CA ASN A 195 -21.91 -17.95 -3.20
C ASN A 195 -20.40 -18.09 -3.02
N LEU A 196 -19.63 -18.07 -4.12
CA LEU A 196 -18.18 -18.15 -4.09
C LEU A 196 -17.56 -17.09 -3.17
N SER A 197 -18.00 -15.83 -3.26
CA SER A 197 -17.46 -14.76 -2.40
C SER A 197 -17.72 -15.03 -0.93
N LEU A 198 -18.91 -15.53 -0.58
CA LEU A 198 -19.26 -15.88 0.80
C LEU A 198 -18.43 -17.05 1.32
N GLU A 199 -18.32 -18.13 0.53
CA GLU A 199 -17.55 -19.33 0.87
C GLU A 199 -16.05 -18.99 1.07
N VAL A 200 -15.47 -18.15 0.21
CA VAL A 200 -14.07 -17.71 0.36
C VAL A 200 -13.87 -16.92 1.66
N VAL A 201 -14.76 -15.98 1.99
CA VAL A 201 -14.68 -15.22 3.23
C VAL A 201 -14.74 -16.13 4.46
N GLU A 202 -15.69 -17.08 4.49
CA GLU A 202 -15.83 -18.04 5.59
C GLU A 202 -14.61 -18.96 5.69
N ASN A 203 -14.13 -19.44 4.57
CA ASN A 203 -12.98 -20.35 4.52
C ASN A 203 -11.71 -19.66 5.00
N VAL A 204 -11.44 -18.42 4.56
CA VAL A 204 -10.29 -17.64 5.04
C VAL A 204 -10.42 -17.36 6.55
N LYS A 205 -11.61 -16.95 7.02
CA LYS A 205 -11.86 -16.69 8.46
C LYS A 205 -11.67 -17.93 9.34
N SER A 206 -12.00 -19.11 8.82
CA SER A 206 -11.89 -20.36 9.57
C SER A 206 -10.48 -20.96 9.61
N ASN A 207 -9.63 -20.61 8.64
CA ASN A 207 -8.30 -21.22 8.46
C ASN A 207 -7.14 -20.25 8.67
N LEU A 208 -7.41 -18.98 8.95
CA LEU A 208 -6.39 -17.97 9.16
C LEU A 208 -6.39 -17.44 10.59
N ASP A 209 -5.30 -17.63 11.32
CA ASP A 209 -5.11 -17.11 12.68
C ASP A 209 -4.72 -15.62 12.73
N GLN A 210 -4.71 -14.95 11.57
CA GLN A 210 -4.34 -13.55 11.48
C GLN A 210 -5.54 -12.63 11.64
N PHE A 211 -5.27 -11.37 12.02
CA PHE A 211 -6.31 -10.35 12.08
C PHE A 211 -6.93 -10.10 10.71
N ILE A 212 -8.26 -10.22 10.64
CA ILE A 212 -9.05 -9.93 9.44
C ILE A 212 -9.91 -8.71 9.73
N TYR A 213 -9.83 -7.70 8.89
CA TYR A 213 -10.67 -6.52 8.99
C TYR A 213 -12.16 -6.89 8.86
N LYS A 214 -13.01 -6.21 9.62
CA LYS A 214 -14.46 -6.35 9.51
C LYS A 214 -14.95 -5.77 8.20
N THR A 215 -14.29 -4.70 7.76
CA THR A 215 -14.57 -4.04 6.48
C THR A 215 -14.24 -4.98 5.31
N ILE A 216 -15.20 -5.06 4.38
CA ILE A 216 -15.06 -5.76 3.11
C ILE A 216 -15.26 -4.74 2.00
N ILE A 217 -14.29 -4.62 1.10
CA ILE A 217 -14.36 -3.70 -0.04
C ILE A 217 -15.21 -4.34 -1.15
N PRO A 218 -16.37 -3.76 -1.50
CA PRO A 218 -17.24 -4.33 -2.51
C PRO A 218 -16.66 -4.18 -3.92
N ARG A 219 -17.09 -5.05 -4.83
CA ARG A 219 -16.87 -4.86 -6.25
C ARG A 219 -17.63 -3.61 -6.70
N ASN A 220 -16.90 -2.58 -7.13
CA ASN A 220 -17.48 -1.28 -7.47
C ASN A 220 -16.79 -0.69 -8.71
N VAL A 221 -17.58 -0.39 -9.76
CA VAL A 221 -17.08 0.16 -11.01
C VAL A 221 -16.41 1.52 -10.79
N ARG A 222 -16.93 2.33 -9.86
CA ARG A 222 -16.36 3.64 -9.54
C ARG A 222 -14.92 3.57 -9.03
N LEU A 223 -14.56 2.48 -8.30
CA LEU A 223 -13.18 2.23 -7.88
C LEU A 223 -12.23 1.95 -9.07
N ALA A 224 -12.76 1.36 -10.14
CA ALA A 224 -11.97 1.11 -11.35
C ALA A 224 -11.86 2.36 -12.24
N GLU A 225 -12.86 3.22 -12.24
CA GLU A 225 -12.91 4.45 -13.02
C GLU A 225 -12.04 5.56 -12.40
N ALA A 226 -12.09 5.75 -11.08
CA ALA A 226 -11.44 6.85 -10.37
C ALA A 226 -9.96 7.09 -10.73
N PRO A 227 -9.10 6.06 -10.87
CA PRO A 227 -7.70 6.26 -11.27
C PRO A 227 -7.53 6.86 -12.67
N SER A 228 -8.48 6.65 -13.61
CA SER A 228 -8.43 7.25 -14.94
C SER A 228 -8.65 8.77 -14.93
N PHE A 229 -9.21 9.27 -13.83
CA PHE A 229 -9.36 10.71 -13.56
C PHE A 229 -8.27 11.25 -12.63
N GLY A 230 -7.32 10.41 -12.22
CA GLY A 230 -6.26 10.79 -11.27
C GLY A 230 -6.79 11.11 -9.87
N LEU A 231 -7.91 10.53 -9.46
CA LEU A 231 -8.57 10.82 -8.19
C LEU A 231 -8.78 9.57 -7.34
N PRO A 232 -8.60 9.65 -6.01
CA PRO A 232 -9.07 8.63 -5.09
C PRO A 232 -10.61 8.64 -5.04
N ILE A 233 -11.19 7.51 -4.63
CA ILE A 233 -12.64 7.31 -4.65
C ILE A 233 -13.43 8.32 -3.82
N ASN A 234 -12.90 8.76 -2.70
CA ASN A 234 -13.56 9.74 -1.81
C ASN A 234 -13.67 11.13 -2.44
N LEU A 235 -12.82 11.46 -3.44
CA LEU A 235 -12.91 12.69 -4.23
C LEU A 235 -13.66 12.46 -5.55
N TYR A 236 -13.57 11.26 -6.14
CA TYR A 236 -14.23 10.94 -7.40
C TYR A 236 -15.74 10.70 -7.23
N ASP A 237 -16.12 9.83 -6.29
CA ASP A 237 -17.51 9.54 -5.94
C ASP A 237 -17.64 9.25 -4.43
N SER A 238 -17.74 10.33 -3.67
CA SER A 238 -17.71 10.29 -2.20
C SER A 238 -18.87 9.52 -1.56
N ARG A 239 -19.95 9.25 -2.31
CA ARG A 239 -21.13 8.53 -1.84
C ARG A 239 -21.17 7.07 -2.28
N SER A 240 -20.21 6.62 -3.08
CA SER A 240 -20.16 5.24 -3.54
C SER A 240 -19.90 4.26 -2.38
N ALA A 241 -20.36 3.03 -2.55
CA ALA A 241 -20.05 1.96 -1.60
C ALA A 241 -18.55 1.70 -1.46
N GLY A 242 -17.77 1.94 -2.53
CA GLY A 242 -16.30 1.88 -2.51
C GLY A 242 -15.70 2.94 -1.60
N ALA A 243 -16.19 4.19 -1.66
CA ALA A 243 -15.73 5.27 -0.79
C ALA A 243 -16.04 4.99 0.68
N GLN A 244 -17.25 4.50 0.96
CA GLN A 244 -17.64 4.13 2.32
C GLN A 244 -16.74 2.99 2.84
N GLY A 245 -16.53 1.92 2.05
CA GLY A 245 -15.67 0.82 2.46
C GLY A 245 -14.24 1.25 2.81
N TYR A 246 -13.63 2.15 2.03
CA TYR A 246 -12.28 2.65 2.38
C TYR A 246 -12.26 3.61 3.56
N ARG A 247 -13.33 4.37 3.83
CA ARG A 247 -13.47 5.15 5.06
C ARG A 247 -13.56 4.25 6.29
N ASP A 248 -14.35 3.18 6.21
CA ASP A 248 -14.50 2.20 7.28
C ASP A 248 -13.17 1.47 7.53
N LEU A 249 -12.45 1.08 6.48
CA LEU A 249 -11.11 0.50 6.59
C LEU A 249 -10.13 1.46 7.25
N ALA A 250 -10.15 2.76 6.88
CA ALA A 250 -9.30 3.75 7.48
C ALA A 250 -9.61 3.93 8.98
N ASP A 251 -10.87 3.87 9.39
CA ASP A 251 -11.26 3.89 10.81
C ASP A 251 -10.72 2.67 11.56
N GLU A 252 -10.83 1.48 10.98
CA GLU A 252 -10.28 0.28 11.60
C GLU A 252 -8.74 0.34 11.69
N VAL A 253 -8.06 0.87 10.66
CA VAL A 253 -6.59 1.04 10.67
C VAL A 253 -6.16 2.02 11.76
N ILE A 254 -6.83 3.17 11.91
CA ILE A 254 -6.52 4.16 12.96
C ILE A 254 -6.70 3.54 14.35
N ASN A 255 -7.77 2.76 14.54
CA ASN A 255 -8.13 2.17 15.83
C ASN A 255 -7.50 0.80 16.09
N ASN A 256 -6.61 0.31 15.23
CA ASN A 256 -6.00 -1.00 15.39
C ASN A 256 -5.14 -1.07 16.65
N LYS A 257 -5.55 -1.94 17.59
CA LYS A 257 -4.96 -2.10 18.93
C LYS A 257 -3.50 -2.58 18.93
N LEU A 258 -2.97 -3.08 17.81
CA LEU A 258 -1.55 -3.42 17.71
C LEU A 258 -0.64 -2.22 18.02
N TYR A 259 -1.16 -0.98 17.98
CA TYR A 259 -0.42 0.26 18.17
C TYR A 259 -1.04 1.21 19.20
N ALA A 260 -2.08 0.80 19.92
CA ALA A 260 -2.78 1.63 20.92
C ALA A 260 -1.97 1.88 22.21
N GLY A 261 -0.67 1.61 22.19
CA GLY A 261 0.22 1.74 23.36
C GLY A 261 1.63 2.25 23.05
N MET A 262 1.86 2.81 21.86
CA MET A 262 3.14 3.45 21.52
C MET A 262 3.05 4.96 21.50
#